data_d4c7c9d5df1c1bd8501ccf2bfe90f71c
#
_entry.id   d4c7c9d5df1c1bd8501ccf2bfe90f71c
#
_cell.length_a   1.000
_cell.length_b   1.000
_cell.length_c   1.000
_cell.angle_alpha   90.00
_cell.angle_beta   90.00
_cell.angle_gamma   90.00
#
_symmetry.space_group_name_H-M   'P 1'
#
loop_
_entity.id
_entity.type
_entity.pdbx_description
1 polymer ?
#
loop_
_entity_poly.entity_id
_entity_poly.type
_entity_poly.pdbx_seq_one_letter_code
_entity_poly.pdbx_strand_id
1 'polypeptide(L)'
;MAGLDLLQSCPAQIAAKAHPEVSPRVRGPFKGQPLETFALGPLMDVLNRVEFEGDSIQQALETVAQHRRPPSHPGLGTFTEHAVRGYLANPSNPLSCDEPMYPVRGFWVCRGKKDGVVRETWAWGRRYRSQDGAVRELRVFRFGTAGSRTRPPAELATAAYTTAFGSPAAWPDPWREPFDPVPPSGPAVRRVRIVEFGCLDSSRAVLFDGTVEEAAAMYAAGAQDVLRQRALGGAPNPGSDCADCKIITACDALPRVPGLLGIADSSKVRRTLSAATAKAYASCPAQEHLSRTLHLPRPLDSEYSPKAIRGQAVHAVLEANHARMPRVPCQIGDFPDGSQDWSVGRWQVRGDQALVAARMLAHHVAVCPFRHANQVIDSRVEPVIVAHDTAADVLVVAKPDLIYRDSEGWVWRETKTTQWYGPKTMTLLEEHPQLAFAVLLLRAGVLGPGSAGARIEVEVLRPDGADPSCLDPADPETAAEAQRIVTGLAEPWHADMRSIARPGESCRTCPVSQWCPDYVPPRTNSDHIFDADGVDEELLDDPQNDDAW
;
A
#
# COMPACT_ATOMS: atom_id res chain seq x y z
N MET A 1 -10.09 -11.63 4.03
CA MET A 1 -9.23 -11.45 2.85
C MET A 1 -9.13 -9.96 2.60
N ALA A 2 -7.92 -9.45 2.53
CA ALA A 2 -7.65 -8.06 2.16
C ALA A 2 -8.19 -7.79 0.74
N GLY A 3 -8.71 -6.59 0.50
CA GLY A 3 -9.04 -6.10 -0.83
C GLY A 3 -7.75 -5.96 -1.62
N LEU A 4 -7.37 -7.01 -2.30
CA LEU A 4 -6.17 -7.06 -3.11
C LEU A 4 -6.50 -6.48 -4.48
N ASP A 5 -5.82 -5.44 -4.88
CA ASP A 5 -5.77 -5.05 -6.26
C ASP A 5 -5.26 -6.24 -7.08
N LEU A 6 -6.14 -6.80 -7.90
CA LEU A 6 -5.90 -8.04 -8.62
C LEU A 6 -4.73 -7.97 -9.60
N LEU A 7 -4.34 -6.76 -9.98
CA LEU A 7 -3.28 -6.51 -10.96
C LEU A 7 -1.88 -6.44 -10.31
N GLN A 8 -1.80 -6.18 -9.00
CA GLN A 8 -0.52 -6.01 -8.31
C GLN A 8 -0.14 -7.20 -7.41
N SER A 9 -1.09 -8.03 -7.00
CA SER A 9 -0.83 -9.15 -6.10
C SER A 9 -0.31 -10.39 -6.83
N CYS A 10 0.60 -11.12 -6.18
CA CYS A 10 1.17 -12.35 -6.72
C CYS A 10 0.14 -13.49 -6.75
N PRO A 11 -0.27 -14.02 -7.94
CA PRO A 11 -1.24 -15.11 -8.04
C PRO A 11 -0.83 -16.38 -7.28
N ALA A 12 0.47 -16.71 -7.30
CA ALA A 12 1.00 -17.87 -6.56
C ALA A 12 0.86 -17.70 -5.04
N GLN A 13 1.09 -16.49 -4.51
CA GLN A 13 0.90 -16.20 -3.09
C GLN A 13 -0.57 -16.25 -2.68
N ILE A 14 -1.46 -15.71 -3.51
CA ILE A 14 -2.91 -15.75 -3.27
C ILE A 14 -3.39 -17.20 -3.19
N ALA A 15 -2.96 -18.04 -4.13
CA ALA A 15 -3.27 -19.46 -4.08
C ALA A 15 -2.71 -20.14 -2.82
N ALA A 16 -1.48 -19.83 -2.44
CA ALA A 16 -0.91 -20.37 -1.20
C ALA A 16 -1.69 -19.91 0.06
N LYS A 17 -2.22 -18.68 0.09
CA LYS A 17 -3.11 -18.21 1.16
C LYS A 17 -4.46 -18.93 1.14
N ALA A 18 -5.00 -19.23 -0.04
CA ALA A 18 -6.26 -19.96 -0.21
C ALA A 18 -6.17 -21.46 0.20
N HIS A 19 -4.96 -21.98 0.34
CA HIS A 19 -4.68 -23.36 0.76
C HIS A 19 -3.96 -23.37 2.13
N PRO A 20 -4.70 -23.39 3.26
CA PRO A 20 -4.11 -23.32 4.61
C PRO A 20 -3.14 -24.46 4.91
N GLU A 21 -3.33 -25.63 4.29
CA GLU A 21 -2.47 -26.81 4.41
C GLU A 21 -1.08 -26.61 3.81
N VAL A 22 -0.92 -25.65 2.88
CA VAL A 22 0.39 -25.34 2.32
C VAL A 22 1.25 -24.69 3.38
N SER A 23 2.31 -25.38 3.77
CA SER A 23 3.29 -24.92 4.76
C SER A 23 4.67 -24.86 4.13
N PRO A 24 5.52 -23.94 4.56
CA PRO A 24 6.92 -23.96 4.16
C PRO A 24 7.57 -25.29 4.62
N ARG A 25 8.36 -25.90 3.73
CA ARG A 25 9.06 -27.16 4.03
C ARG A 25 10.04 -27.02 5.19
N VAL A 26 10.63 -25.85 5.34
CA VAL A 26 11.53 -25.49 6.43
C VAL A 26 10.93 -24.31 7.17
N ARG A 27 10.60 -24.52 8.45
CA ARG A 27 10.22 -23.45 9.36
C ARG A 27 11.49 -22.93 10.03
N GLY A 28 11.84 -21.70 9.76
CA GLY A 28 12.81 -20.98 10.58
C GLY A 28 12.28 -20.76 12.01
N PRO A 29 13.13 -20.31 12.93
CA PRO A 29 12.67 -19.90 14.26
C PRO A 29 11.56 -18.85 14.14
N PHE A 30 10.56 -18.92 15.03
CA PHE A 30 9.51 -17.92 15.06
C PHE A 30 10.11 -16.55 15.43
N LYS A 31 9.93 -15.58 14.55
CA LYS A 31 10.36 -14.20 14.74
C LYS A 31 9.11 -13.38 15.05
N GLY A 32 8.94 -12.97 16.31
CA GLY A 32 7.80 -12.15 16.72
C GLY A 32 7.89 -10.73 16.15
N GLN A 33 6.76 -10.17 15.74
CA GLN A 33 6.66 -8.76 15.39
C GLN A 33 6.93 -7.90 16.65
N PRO A 34 7.75 -6.84 16.55
CA PRO A 34 8.01 -5.96 17.70
C PRO A 34 6.81 -5.09 18.06
N LEU A 35 6.09 -4.65 17.05
CA LEU A 35 4.87 -3.84 17.15
C LEU A 35 3.76 -4.46 16.30
N GLU A 36 2.52 -4.08 16.61
CA GLU A 36 1.35 -4.42 15.81
C GLU A 36 1.49 -3.83 14.40
N THR A 37 1.22 -4.66 13.40
CA THR A 37 1.27 -4.28 11.98
C THR A 37 -0.10 -4.32 11.29
N PHE A 38 -1.13 -4.81 11.99
CA PHE A 38 -2.51 -4.82 11.51
C PHE A 38 -3.34 -3.74 12.21
N ALA A 39 -3.45 -2.57 11.62
CA ALA A 39 -4.03 -1.40 12.26
C ALA A 39 -5.49 -1.56 12.71
N LEU A 40 -6.30 -2.39 12.03
CA LEU A 40 -7.69 -2.65 12.44
C LEU A 40 -7.81 -3.71 13.55
N GLY A 41 -6.74 -4.41 13.90
CA GLY A 41 -6.75 -5.42 14.96
C GLY A 41 -7.18 -4.85 16.33
N PRO A 42 -6.51 -3.82 16.86
CA PRO A 42 -6.91 -3.19 18.12
C PRO A 42 -8.33 -2.64 18.09
N LEU A 43 -8.75 -2.03 16.98
CA LEU A 43 -10.12 -1.55 16.78
C LEU A 43 -11.14 -2.68 16.98
N MET A 44 -10.92 -3.84 16.35
CA MET A 44 -11.82 -4.98 16.46
C MET A 44 -11.86 -5.56 17.87
N ASP A 45 -10.72 -5.62 18.57
CA ASP A 45 -10.67 -6.10 19.93
C ASP A 45 -11.43 -5.19 20.89
N VAL A 46 -11.28 -3.86 20.78
CA VAL A 46 -12.02 -2.88 21.58
C VAL A 46 -13.52 -3.00 21.31
N LEU A 47 -13.94 -3.06 20.05
CA LEU A 47 -15.35 -3.21 19.70
C LEU A 47 -15.92 -4.55 20.21
N ASN A 48 -15.14 -5.63 20.21
CA ASN A 48 -15.59 -6.91 20.78
C ASN A 48 -15.86 -6.79 22.28
N ARG A 49 -15.00 -6.11 23.02
CA ARG A 49 -15.20 -5.90 24.46
C ARG A 49 -16.42 -5.06 24.76
N VAL A 50 -16.61 -3.96 24.00
CA VAL A 50 -17.77 -3.07 24.21
C VAL A 50 -19.09 -3.76 23.85
N GLU A 51 -19.16 -4.41 22.67
CA GLU A 51 -20.42 -4.95 22.16
C GLU A 51 -20.81 -6.31 22.75
N PHE A 52 -19.84 -7.11 23.22
CA PHE A 52 -20.11 -8.47 23.66
C PHE A 52 -19.79 -8.72 25.14
N GLU A 53 -18.92 -7.91 25.74
CA GLU A 53 -18.53 -8.07 27.14
C GLU A 53 -19.11 -6.98 28.03
N GLY A 54 -19.62 -5.90 27.42
CA GLY A 54 -20.28 -4.80 28.13
C GLY A 54 -19.32 -3.81 28.77
N ASP A 55 -18.03 -3.84 28.39
CA ASP A 55 -17.05 -2.87 28.88
C ASP A 55 -17.41 -1.45 28.39
N SER A 56 -17.09 -0.46 29.21
CA SER A 56 -17.04 0.91 28.71
C SER A 56 -15.91 1.06 27.67
N ILE A 57 -16.03 2.05 26.78
CA ILE A 57 -14.99 2.31 25.76
C ILE A 57 -13.61 2.48 26.43
N GLN A 58 -13.57 3.22 27.52
CA GLN A 58 -12.32 3.49 28.22
C GLN A 58 -11.69 2.21 28.78
N GLN A 59 -12.47 1.36 29.46
CA GLN A 59 -12.00 0.08 29.99
C GLN A 59 -11.51 -0.85 28.87
N ALA A 60 -12.24 -0.90 27.75
CA ALA A 60 -11.88 -1.73 26.60
C ALA A 60 -10.54 -1.27 25.98
N LEU A 61 -10.35 0.05 25.79
CA LEU A 61 -9.11 0.62 25.29
C LEU A 61 -7.92 0.30 26.18
N GLU A 62 -8.04 0.52 27.50
CA GLU A 62 -6.99 0.22 28.47
C GLU A 62 -6.63 -1.27 28.50
N THR A 63 -7.65 -2.14 28.50
CA THR A 63 -7.44 -3.58 28.51
C THR A 63 -6.75 -4.06 27.24
N VAL A 64 -7.15 -3.59 26.07
CA VAL A 64 -6.52 -3.96 24.80
C VAL A 64 -5.08 -3.47 24.77
N ALA A 65 -4.82 -2.22 25.16
CA ALA A 65 -3.47 -1.65 25.19
C ALA A 65 -2.51 -2.47 26.10
N GLN A 66 -2.99 -2.96 27.24
CA GLN A 66 -2.18 -3.72 28.20
C GLN A 66 -1.91 -5.17 27.76
N HIS A 67 -2.90 -5.83 27.18
CA HIS A 67 -2.86 -7.28 26.97
C HIS A 67 -2.53 -7.71 25.54
N ARG A 68 -2.67 -6.80 24.55
CA ARG A 68 -2.40 -7.15 23.15
C ARG A 68 -0.91 -7.48 22.93
N ARG A 69 -0.70 -8.51 22.14
CA ARG A 69 0.65 -8.94 21.72
C ARG A 69 0.64 -9.26 20.22
N PRO A 70 1.53 -8.66 19.41
CA PRO A 70 2.51 -7.63 19.80
C PRO A 70 1.85 -6.34 20.30
N PRO A 71 2.58 -5.49 21.06
CA PRO A 71 2.05 -4.21 21.54
C PRO A 71 1.79 -3.23 20.40
N SER A 72 0.78 -2.40 20.56
CA SER A 72 0.49 -1.32 19.61
C SER A 72 1.44 -0.12 19.82
N HIS A 73 1.85 0.51 18.72
CA HIS A 73 2.48 1.83 18.80
C HIS A 73 1.49 2.86 19.39
N PRO A 74 1.93 3.84 20.21
CA PRO A 74 1.02 4.83 20.80
C PRO A 74 0.13 5.56 19.77
N GLY A 75 0.66 5.91 18.61
CA GLY A 75 -0.11 6.52 17.53
C GLY A 75 -1.22 5.61 16.96
N LEU A 76 -1.04 4.29 16.95
CA LEU A 76 -2.11 3.34 16.63
C LEU A 76 -3.19 3.35 17.72
N GLY A 77 -2.80 3.55 18.99
CA GLY A 77 -3.75 3.74 20.09
C GLY A 77 -4.64 4.97 19.87
N THR A 78 -4.05 6.11 19.49
CA THR A 78 -4.79 7.35 19.17
C THR A 78 -5.77 7.12 18.00
N PHE A 79 -5.33 6.48 16.91
CA PHE A 79 -6.20 6.13 15.80
C PHE A 79 -7.34 5.18 16.21
N THR A 80 -7.03 4.16 17.01
CA THR A 80 -8.02 3.19 17.50
C THR A 80 -9.09 3.87 18.33
N GLU A 81 -8.71 4.73 19.28
CA GLU A 81 -9.65 5.47 20.10
C GLU A 81 -10.57 6.36 19.26
N HIS A 82 -10.00 7.11 18.31
CA HIS A 82 -10.76 7.96 17.39
C HIS A 82 -11.79 7.13 16.60
N ALA A 83 -11.37 6.04 15.97
CA ALA A 83 -12.23 5.20 15.14
C ALA A 83 -13.32 4.50 15.97
N VAL A 84 -13.01 4.00 17.18
CA VAL A 84 -13.99 3.39 18.09
C VAL A 84 -15.05 4.39 18.52
N ARG A 85 -14.63 5.58 18.97
CA ARG A 85 -15.56 6.63 19.39
C ARG A 85 -16.50 7.04 18.25
N GLY A 86 -15.96 7.26 17.07
CA GLY A 86 -16.74 7.57 15.88
C GLY A 86 -17.70 6.46 15.47
N TYR A 87 -17.26 5.21 15.57
CA TYR A 87 -18.10 4.06 15.24
C TYR A 87 -19.27 3.91 16.20
N LEU A 88 -19.07 4.08 17.50
CA LEU A 88 -20.07 3.89 18.55
C LEU A 88 -20.93 5.14 18.82
N ALA A 89 -20.49 6.33 18.41
CA ALA A 89 -21.23 7.58 18.61
C ALA A 89 -22.62 7.56 17.95
N ASN A 90 -22.80 6.76 16.91
CA ASN A 90 -24.05 6.67 16.20
C ASN A 90 -24.43 5.21 15.87
N PRO A 91 -24.74 4.39 16.87
CA PRO A 91 -25.07 2.97 16.67
C PRO A 91 -26.35 2.74 15.86
N SER A 92 -27.27 3.73 15.90
CA SER A 92 -28.60 3.69 15.26
C SER A 92 -28.63 4.49 13.96
N ASN A 93 -27.53 4.57 13.22
CA ASN A 93 -27.44 5.40 12.04
C ASN A 93 -28.62 5.16 11.06
N PRO A 94 -29.31 6.22 10.61
CA PRO A 94 -30.46 6.14 9.69
C PRO A 94 -30.17 5.56 8.31
N LEU A 95 -28.91 5.37 7.94
CA LEU A 95 -28.55 4.57 6.75
C LEU A 95 -28.78 3.08 6.95
N SER A 96 -28.90 2.65 8.21
CA SER A 96 -29.17 1.27 8.53
C SER A 96 -30.64 1.00 8.57
N CYS A 97 -31.54 0.62 8.29
CA CYS A 97 -32.94 0.30 8.39
C CYS A 97 -33.63 0.90 9.64
N ASP A 98 -34.93 0.96 9.60
CA ASP A 98 -35.78 1.38 10.71
C ASP A 98 -35.74 0.39 11.90
N GLU A 99 -35.03 -0.71 11.78
CA GLU A 99 -34.94 -1.75 12.79
C GLU A 99 -33.59 -1.74 13.53
N PRO A 100 -33.59 -2.00 14.85
CA PRO A 100 -32.36 -2.18 15.63
C PRO A 100 -31.55 -3.35 15.12
N MET A 101 -30.24 -3.14 14.95
CA MET A 101 -29.30 -4.17 14.52
C MET A 101 -28.43 -4.63 15.70
N TYR A 102 -28.34 -5.93 15.91
CA TYR A 102 -27.63 -6.55 17.02
C TYR A 102 -26.32 -7.20 16.54
N PRO A 103 -25.20 -7.00 17.24
CA PRO A 103 -23.93 -7.57 16.87
C PRO A 103 -23.94 -9.10 16.94
N VAL A 104 -23.24 -9.73 16.01
CA VAL A 104 -23.12 -11.21 15.91
C VAL A 104 -21.68 -11.61 16.08
N ARG A 105 -21.39 -12.50 17.06
CA ARG A 105 -20.07 -13.10 17.22
C ARG A 105 -19.77 -14.08 16.09
N GLY A 106 -18.47 -14.23 15.79
CA GLY A 106 -17.99 -15.20 14.81
C GLY A 106 -18.15 -14.72 13.37
N PHE A 107 -18.21 -15.67 12.47
CA PHE A 107 -18.20 -15.45 11.02
C PHE A 107 -19.45 -16.05 10.38
N TRP A 108 -19.83 -15.55 9.20
CA TRP A 108 -20.74 -16.22 8.30
C TRP A 108 -19.90 -16.87 7.20
N VAL A 109 -19.95 -18.21 7.16
CA VAL A 109 -19.12 -19.03 6.28
C VAL A 109 -19.99 -19.82 5.33
N CYS A 110 -19.77 -19.65 4.05
CA CYS A 110 -20.32 -20.53 3.01
C CYS A 110 -19.33 -21.67 2.79
N ARG A 111 -19.74 -22.90 3.16
CA ARG A 111 -18.94 -24.10 3.02
C ARG A 111 -19.55 -25.06 2.01
N GLY A 112 -18.75 -25.48 1.05
CA GLY A 112 -19.11 -26.47 0.07
C GLY A 112 -18.06 -27.57 -0.04
N LYS A 113 -18.46 -28.78 -0.45
CA LYS A 113 -17.55 -29.89 -0.74
C LYS A 113 -17.77 -30.34 -2.17
N LYS A 114 -16.71 -30.34 -2.97
CA LYS A 114 -16.74 -30.85 -4.35
C LYS A 114 -15.44 -31.61 -4.62
N ASP A 115 -15.55 -32.79 -5.20
CA ASP A 115 -14.42 -33.66 -5.55
C ASP A 115 -13.48 -33.94 -4.36
N GLY A 116 -14.04 -34.13 -3.15
CA GLY A 116 -13.28 -34.35 -1.95
C GLY A 116 -12.68 -33.08 -1.31
N VAL A 117 -12.66 -31.95 -2.02
CA VAL A 117 -12.09 -30.68 -1.55
C VAL A 117 -13.17 -29.85 -0.86
N VAL A 118 -12.88 -29.42 0.36
CA VAL A 118 -13.70 -28.45 1.10
C VAL A 118 -13.32 -27.04 0.66
N ARG A 119 -14.31 -26.25 0.29
CA ARG A 119 -14.13 -24.83 -0.05
C ARG A 119 -14.94 -23.99 0.92
N GLU A 120 -14.28 -22.98 1.46
CA GLU A 120 -14.87 -22.04 2.39
C GLU A 120 -14.74 -20.62 1.85
N THR A 121 -15.84 -19.87 1.93
CA THR A 121 -15.89 -18.47 1.52
C THR A 121 -16.50 -17.67 2.65
N TRP A 122 -15.83 -16.61 3.05
CA TRP A 122 -16.26 -15.70 4.08
C TRP A 122 -15.72 -14.29 3.81
N ALA A 123 -16.35 -13.27 4.42
CA ALA A 123 -15.92 -11.88 4.32
C ALA A 123 -15.51 -11.34 5.69
N TRP A 124 -14.46 -10.50 5.68
CA TRP A 124 -13.99 -9.81 6.88
C TRP A 124 -14.86 -8.58 7.16
N GLY A 125 -15.10 -8.28 8.45
CA GLY A 125 -15.90 -7.16 8.91
C GLY A 125 -16.70 -7.49 10.16
N ARG A 126 -17.48 -6.53 10.67
CA ARG A 126 -18.38 -6.74 11.81
C ARG A 126 -19.77 -7.11 11.31
N ARG A 127 -20.40 -8.04 12.00
CA ARG A 127 -21.67 -8.65 11.61
C ARG A 127 -22.78 -8.22 12.54
N TYR A 128 -23.92 -7.90 11.94
CA TYR A 128 -25.13 -7.51 12.67
C TYR A 128 -26.34 -8.20 12.06
N ARG A 129 -27.38 -8.38 12.88
CA ARG A 129 -28.68 -8.91 12.43
C ARG A 129 -29.83 -8.15 13.08
N SER A 130 -30.98 -8.11 12.41
CA SER A 130 -32.24 -7.69 13.02
C SER A 130 -32.64 -8.65 14.14
N GLN A 131 -33.59 -8.24 14.99
CA GLN A 131 -34.06 -9.04 16.10
C GLN A 131 -34.65 -10.38 15.63
N ASP A 132 -35.41 -10.36 14.55
CA ASP A 132 -35.98 -11.57 13.93
C ASP A 132 -34.96 -12.36 13.09
N GLY A 133 -33.79 -11.79 12.79
CA GLY A 133 -32.74 -12.40 11.99
C GLY A 133 -32.98 -12.36 10.46
N ALA A 134 -34.07 -11.73 10.00
CA ALA A 134 -34.40 -11.65 8.59
C ALA A 134 -33.54 -10.65 7.81
N VAL A 135 -32.93 -9.69 8.48
CA VAL A 135 -31.96 -8.76 7.92
C VAL A 135 -30.57 -9.06 8.48
N ARG A 136 -29.58 -9.19 7.61
CA ARG A 136 -28.16 -9.30 7.97
C ARG A 136 -27.37 -8.14 7.39
N GLU A 137 -26.47 -7.58 8.18
CA GLU A 137 -25.60 -6.48 7.79
C GLU A 137 -24.13 -6.85 8.08
N LEU A 138 -23.27 -6.64 7.11
CA LEU A 138 -21.81 -6.70 7.27
C LEU A 138 -21.28 -5.27 7.16
N ARG A 139 -20.56 -4.83 8.20
CA ARG A 139 -19.85 -3.54 8.21
C ARG A 139 -18.39 -3.79 7.93
N VAL A 140 -17.92 -3.24 6.82
CA VAL A 140 -16.52 -3.26 6.41
C VAL A 140 -15.87 -1.93 6.75
N PHE A 141 -14.56 -1.93 6.98
CA PHE A 141 -13.85 -0.72 7.40
C PHE A 141 -12.97 -0.19 6.28
N ARG A 142 -12.82 1.13 6.27
CA ARG A 142 -11.85 1.87 5.46
C ARG A 142 -11.08 2.82 6.37
N PHE A 143 -9.77 2.96 6.19
CA PHE A 143 -8.98 3.90 6.98
C PHE A 143 -9.40 5.35 6.77
N GLY A 144 -9.61 5.76 5.52
CA GLY A 144 -10.09 7.08 5.14
C GLY A 144 -11.62 7.23 5.22
N THR A 145 -12.17 8.01 4.29
CA THR A 145 -13.60 8.31 4.17
C THR A 145 -14.36 7.18 3.48
N ALA A 146 -15.50 6.77 4.00
CA ALA A 146 -16.35 5.75 3.40
C ALA A 146 -16.85 6.17 2.00
N GLY A 147 -16.88 5.23 1.05
CA GLY A 147 -17.33 5.49 -0.31
C GLY A 147 -16.38 6.33 -1.16
N SER A 148 -15.22 6.73 -0.63
CA SER A 148 -14.25 7.55 -1.37
C SER A 148 -13.62 6.83 -2.56
N ARG A 149 -13.64 5.49 -2.56
CA ARG A 149 -13.16 4.64 -3.65
C ARG A 149 -14.09 3.45 -3.83
N THR A 150 -14.24 3.02 -5.07
CA THR A 150 -15.00 1.82 -5.42
C THR A 150 -14.25 0.57 -4.96
N ARG A 151 -14.91 -0.30 -4.20
CA ARG A 151 -14.36 -1.63 -3.89
C ARG A 151 -14.38 -2.55 -5.10
N PRO A 152 -13.43 -3.49 -5.21
CA PRO A 152 -13.45 -4.48 -6.27
C PRO A 152 -14.79 -5.21 -6.32
N PRO A 153 -15.44 -5.33 -7.51
CA PRO A 153 -16.76 -5.94 -7.61
C PRO A 153 -16.85 -7.37 -7.04
N ALA A 154 -15.79 -8.17 -7.21
CA ALA A 154 -15.74 -9.51 -6.66
C ALA A 154 -15.69 -9.56 -5.13
N GLU A 155 -15.06 -8.57 -4.48
CA GLU A 155 -15.04 -8.44 -3.03
C GLU A 155 -16.43 -8.11 -2.49
N LEU A 156 -17.08 -7.09 -3.06
CA LEU A 156 -18.44 -6.70 -2.67
C LEU A 156 -19.44 -7.85 -2.89
N ALA A 157 -19.37 -8.51 -4.03
CA ALA A 157 -20.22 -9.66 -4.33
C ALA A 157 -19.99 -10.83 -3.35
N THR A 158 -18.74 -11.10 -2.98
CA THR A 158 -18.39 -12.10 -1.96
C THR A 158 -18.94 -11.72 -0.60
N ALA A 159 -18.81 -10.47 -0.19
CA ALA A 159 -19.33 -9.95 1.06
C ALA A 159 -20.86 -10.08 1.13
N ALA A 160 -21.58 -9.68 0.09
CA ALA A 160 -23.03 -9.82 0.01
C ALA A 160 -23.49 -11.28 0.06
N TYR A 161 -22.85 -12.15 -0.74
CA TYR A 161 -23.18 -13.58 -0.79
C TYR A 161 -22.96 -14.28 0.57
N THR A 162 -21.80 -14.07 1.21
CA THR A 162 -21.51 -14.70 2.49
C THR A 162 -22.39 -14.16 3.61
N THR A 163 -22.80 -12.90 3.54
CA THR A 163 -23.77 -12.32 4.46
C THR A 163 -25.16 -12.95 4.28
N ALA A 164 -25.57 -13.21 3.04
CA ALA A 164 -26.85 -13.86 2.72
C ALA A 164 -26.92 -15.31 3.19
N PHE A 165 -25.94 -16.13 2.76
CA PHE A 165 -26.01 -17.58 2.80
C PHE A 165 -25.08 -18.23 3.81
N GLY A 166 -24.15 -17.47 4.40
CA GLY A 166 -23.16 -17.99 5.34
C GLY A 166 -23.80 -18.51 6.63
N SER A 167 -23.35 -19.68 7.06
CA SER A 167 -23.68 -20.26 8.37
C SER A 167 -22.77 -19.67 9.46
N PRO A 168 -23.27 -19.46 10.68
CA PRO A 168 -22.46 -19.00 11.79
C PRO A 168 -21.32 -19.98 12.10
N ALA A 169 -20.12 -19.46 12.29
CA ALA A 169 -18.93 -20.24 12.67
C ALA A 169 -18.01 -19.42 13.58
N ALA A 170 -17.36 -20.09 14.53
CA ALA A 170 -16.24 -19.50 15.25
C ALA A 170 -14.97 -19.54 14.41
N TRP A 171 -13.99 -18.69 14.75
CA TRP A 171 -12.66 -18.80 14.15
C TRP A 171 -12.05 -20.17 14.52
N PRO A 172 -11.52 -20.93 13.54
CA PRO A 172 -10.95 -22.24 13.83
C PRO A 172 -9.67 -22.12 14.68
N ASP A 173 -9.54 -23.01 15.64
CA ASP A 173 -8.34 -23.17 16.46
C ASP A 173 -7.92 -24.64 16.47
N PRO A 174 -6.78 -25.02 15.87
CA PRO A 174 -5.82 -24.13 15.19
C PRO A 174 -6.35 -23.55 13.86
N TRP A 175 -5.92 -22.37 13.51
CA TRP A 175 -6.39 -21.60 12.33
C TRP A 175 -6.31 -22.34 10.97
N ARG A 176 -5.63 -23.48 10.93
CA ARG A 176 -5.50 -24.32 9.72
C ARG A 176 -6.64 -25.30 9.52
N GLU A 177 -7.37 -25.55 10.61
CA GLU A 177 -8.55 -26.39 10.52
C GLU A 177 -9.66 -25.70 9.74
N PRO A 178 -10.52 -26.44 9.05
CA PRO A 178 -11.72 -25.87 8.46
C PRO A 178 -12.62 -25.26 9.51
N PHE A 179 -13.38 -24.23 9.13
CA PHE A 179 -14.47 -23.75 9.97
C PHE A 179 -15.44 -24.90 10.28
N ASP A 180 -16.07 -24.86 11.44
CA ASP A 180 -17.18 -25.72 11.81
C ASP A 180 -18.49 -24.90 11.85
N PRO A 181 -19.16 -24.72 10.68
CA PRO A 181 -20.37 -23.93 10.59
C PRO A 181 -21.53 -24.64 11.28
N VAL A 182 -22.19 -23.91 12.19
CA VAL A 182 -23.42 -24.39 12.83
C VAL A 182 -24.59 -24.17 11.86
N PRO A 183 -25.50 -25.16 11.69
CA PRO A 183 -26.69 -24.95 10.88
C PRO A 183 -27.46 -23.69 11.35
N PRO A 184 -27.91 -22.83 10.44
CA PRO A 184 -28.63 -21.63 10.82
C PRO A 184 -29.93 -22.01 11.56
N SER A 185 -30.09 -21.46 12.75
CA SER A 185 -31.32 -21.57 13.52
C SER A 185 -32.09 -20.25 13.42
N GLY A 186 -33.34 -20.27 12.96
CA GLY A 186 -34.16 -19.08 12.84
C GLY A 186 -34.76 -18.87 11.45
N PRO A 187 -35.44 -17.75 11.22
CA PRO A 187 -36.06 -17.46 9.93
C PRO A 187 -35.03 -17.28 8.82
N ALA A 188 -35.47 -17.48 7.59
CA ALA A 188 -34.63 -17.26 6.42
C ALA A 188 -34.26 -15.77 6.29
N VAL A 189 -33.01 -15.52 5.95
CA VAL A 189 -32.54 -14.17 5.62
C VAL A 189 -33.27 -13.69 4.36
N ARG A 190 -33.78 -12.47 4.37
CA ARG A 190 -34.51 -11.86 3.24
C ARG A 190 -33.79 -10.65 2.67
N ARG A 191 -33.09 -9.90 3.52
CA ARG A 191 -32.39 -8.69 3.13
C ARG A 191 -30.96 -8.71 3.61
N VAL A 192 -30.07 -8.23 2.77
CA VAL A 192 -28.62 -8.18 3.01
C VAL A 192 -28.13 -6.76 2.80
N ARG A 193 -27.28 -6.30 3.69
CA ARG A 193 -26.66 -4.98 3.60
C ARG A 193 -25.16 -5.07 3.80
N ILE A 194 -24.42 -4.33 2.98
CA ILE A 194 -23.00 -4.12 3.15
C ILE A 194 -22.80 -2.62 3.36
N VAL A 195 -22.26 -2.25 4.50
CA VAL A 195 -22.03 -0.86 4.88
C VAL A 195 -20.54 -0.65 5.09
N GLU A 196 -19.98 0.37 4.47
CA GLU A 196 -18.62 0.79 4.72
C GLU A 196 -18.57 1.87 5.79
N PHE A 197 -17.63 1.75 6.73
CA PHE A 197 -17.34 2.74 7.76
C PHE A 197 -15.96 3.35 7.52
N GLY A 198 -15.89 4.69 7.43
CA GLY A 198 -14.66 5.47 7.34
C GLY A 198 -14.10 5.76 8.73
N CYS A 199 -12.92 5.20 9.04
CA CYS A 199 -12.29 5.37 10.34
C CYS A 199 -11.77 6.79 10.58
N LEU A 200 -11.48 7.53 9.51
CA LEU A 200 -10.94 8.90 9.58
C LEU A 200 -11.98 9.93 10.03
N ASP A 201 -13.20 9.84 9.49
CA ASP A 201 -14.22 10.88 9.60
C ASP A 201 -15.56 10.36 10.10
N SER A 202 -15.61 9.08 10.49
CA SER A 202 -16.83 8.40 10.92
C SER A 202 -17.94 8.37 9.85
N SER A 203 -17.60 8.63 8.60
CA SER A 203 -18.50 8.54 7.46
C SER A 203 -19.03 7.11 7.26
N ARG A 204 -20.15 6.99 6.59
CA ARG A 204 -20.76 5.69 6.25
C ARG A 204 -21.30 5.72 4.83
N ALA A 205 -21.10 4.60 4.13
CA ALA A 205 -21.63 4.41 2.78
C ALA A 205 -22.30 3.04 2.67
N VAL A 206 -23.52 3.00 2.14
CA VAL A 206 -24.17 1.73 1.79
C VAL A 206 -23.63 1.30 0.44
N LEU A 207 -22.89 0.19 0.44
CA LEU A 207 -22.30 -0.37 -0.78
C LEU A 207 -23.24 -1.35 -1.48
N PHE A 208 -24.07 -2.04 -0.71
CA PHE A 208 -25.12 -2.94 -1.20
C PHE A 208 -26.28 -2.96 -0.20
N ASP A 209 -27.49 -2.95 -0.71
CA ASP A 209 -28.71 -3.15 0.06
C ASP A 209 -29.74 -3.82 -0.86
N GLY A 210 -29.97 -5.11 -0.65
CA GLY A 210 -30.79 -5.89 -1.57
C GLY A 210 -31.26 -7.23 -0.99
N THR A 211 -31.90 -8.02 -1.81
CA THR A 211 -32.38 -9.36 -1.47
C THR A 211 -31.28 -10.40 -1.50
N VAL A 212 -31.55 -11.59 -0.97
CA VAL A 212 -30.61 -12.71 -1.04
C VAL A 212 -30.43 -13.19 -2.49
N GLU A 213 -31.46 -13.09 -3.33
CA GLU A 213 -31.41 -13.45 -4.75
C GLU A 213 -30.51 -12.49 -5.52
N GLU A 214 -30.58 -11.19 -5.24
CA GLU A 214 -29.68 -10.20 -5.85
C GLU A 214 -28.24 -10.42 -5.43
N ALA A 215 -27.98 -10.74 -4.15
CA ALA A 215 -26.64 -11.09 -3.67
C ALA A 215 -26.10 -12.36 -4.36
N ALA A 216 -26.94 -13.39 -4.58
CA ALA A 216 -26.57 -14.61 -5.29
C ALA A 216 -26.25 -14.33 -6.77
N ALA A 217 -27.08 -13.53 -7.44
CA ALA A 217 -26.86 -13.15 -8.84
C ALA A 217 -25.55 -12.37 -9.03
N MET A 218 -25.30 -11.40 -8.15
CA MET A 218 -24.05 -10.61 -8.16
C MET A 218 -22.80 -11.48 -7.94
N TYR A 219 -22.88 -12.47 -7.02
CA TYR A 219 -21.79 -13.39 -6.76
C TYR A 219 -21.52 -14.30 -7.97
N ALA A 220 -22.57 -14.86 -8.56
CA ALA A 220 -22.45 -15.72 -9.74
C ALA A 220 -21.86 -14.97 -10.95
N ALA A 221 -22.25 -13.71 -11.14
CA ALA A 221 -21.81 -12.91 -12.27
C ALA A 221 -20.37 -12.36 -12.10
N GLY A 222 -19.95 -12.02 -10.87
CA GLY A 222 -18.74 -11.21 -10.67
C GLY A 222 -17.68 -11.79 -9.73
N ALA A 223 -17.99 -12.79 -8.90
CA ALA A 223 -17.06 -13.26 -7.88
C ALA A 223 -16.66 -14.72 -8.00
N GLN A 224 -17.58 -15.60 -8.38
CA GLN A 224 -17.36 -17.04 -8.34
C GLN A 224 -16.14 -17.49 -9.17
N ASP A 225 -16.01 -17.00 -10.40
CA ASP A 225 -14.88 -17.34 -11.26
C ASP A 225 -13.59 -16.68 -10.81
N VAL A 226 -13.65 -15.44 -10.33
CA VAL A 226 -12.49 -14.73 -9.76
C VAL A 226 -11.92 -15.50 -8.56
N LEU A 227 -12.77 -15.95 -7.63
CA LEU A 227 -12.31 -16.73 -6.47
C LEU A 227 -11.75 -18.10 -6.88
N ARG A 228 -12.35 -18.74 -7.90
CA ARG A 228 -11.83 -19.99 -8.45
C ARG A 228 -10.43 -19.78 -9.04
N GLN A 229 -10.24 -18.77 -9.87
CA GLN A 229 -8.94 -18.44 -10.46
C GLN A 229 -7.89 -18.11 -9.39
N ARG A 230 -8.27 -17.35 -8.37
CA ARG A 230 -7.39 -17.08 -7.21
C ARG A 230 -6.93 -18.36 -6.50
N ALA A 231 -7.85 -19.31 -6.27
CA ALA A 231 -7.50 -20.58 -5.64
C ALA A 231 -6.63 -21.47 -6.53
N LEU A 232 -6.79 -21.40 -7.85
CA LEU A 232 -5.93 -22.12 -8.80
C LEU A 232 -4.52 -21.51 -8.89
N GLY A 233 -4.39 -20.22 -8.64
CA GLY A 233 -3.13 -19.50 -8.73
C GLY A 233 -2.71 -19.18 -10.15
N GLY A 234 -1.43 -18.86 -10.31
CA GLY A 234 -0.83 -18.49 -11.59
C GLY A 234 0.67 -18.31 -11.46
N ALA A 235 1.29 -17.75 -12.48
CA ALA A 235 2.71 -17.47 -12.48
C ALA A 235 3.07 -16.52 -11.31
N PRO A 236 4.20 -16.76 -10.63
CA PRO A 236 4.68 -15.84 -9.59
C PRO A 236 4.93 -14.43 -10.14
N ASN A 237 4.47 -13.44 -9.40
CA ASN A 237 4.73 -12.03 -9.66
C ASN A 237 5.28 -11.41 -8.36
N PRO A 238 6.62 -11.34 -8.18
CA PRO A 238 7.22 -10.80 -6.97
C PRO A 238 6.82 -9.34 -6.72
N GLY A 239 6.46 -9.04 -5.46
CA GLY A 239 6.03 -7.74 -4.99
C GLY A 239 6.26 -7.59 -3.48
N SER A 240 5.73 -6.53 -2.88
CA SER A 240 5.75 -6.30 -1.43
C SER A 240 5.11 -7.46 -0.66
N ASP A 241 4.11 -8.10 -1.23
CA ASP A 241 3.43 -9.28 -0.68
C ASP A 241 4.36 -10.46 -0.37
N CYS A 242 5.55 -10.50 -0.99
CA CYS A 242 6.54 -11.54 -0.70
C CYS A 242 6.99 -11.54 0.77
N ALA A 243 6.79 -10.45 1.52
CA ALA A 243 7.12 -10.39 2.96
C ALA A 243 6.39 -11.49 3.74
N ASP A 244 5.10 -11.69 3.47
CA ASP A 244 4.24 -12.66 4.14
C ASP A 244 4.02 -13.95 3.34
N CYS A 245 4.80 -14.15 2.29
CA CYS A 245 4.60 -15.28 1.39
C CYS A 245 5.05 -16.60 2.03
N LYS A 246 4.12 -17.56 2.17
CA LYS A 246 4.39 -18.89 2.71
C LYS A 246 5.37 -19.72 1.86
N ILE A 247 5.39 -19.45 0.55
CA ILE A 247 6.18 -20.20 -0.41
C ILE A 247 7.44 -19.45 -0.88
N ILE A 248 7.82 -18.38 -0.19
CA ILE A 248 8.97 -17.54 -0.59
C ILE A 248 10.27 -18.33 -0.79
N THR A 249 10.52 -19.34 0.06
CA THR A 249 11.72 -20.17 -0.01
C THR A 249 11.78 -21.06 -1.25
N ALA A 250 10.63 -21.36 -1.85
CA ALA A 250 10.49 -22.18 -3.04
C ALA A 250 10.19 -21.36 -4.31
N CYS A 251 10.16 -20.02 -4.21
CA CYS A 251 9.84 -19.15 -5.34
C CYS A 251 11.10 -18.86 -6.15
N ASP A 252 11.17 -19.35 -7.39
CA ASP A 252 12.30 -19.11 -8.29
C ASP A 252 12.21 -17.76 -9.02
N ALA A 253 11.03 -17.11 -8.99
CA ALA A 253 10.87 -15.81 -9.62
C ALA A 253 11.38 -14.63 -8.78
N LEU A 254 11.66 -14.85 -7.48
CA LEU A 254 12.17 -13.81 -6.58
C LEU A 254 13.71 -13.84 -6.56
N PRO A 255 14.40 -12.80 -7.07
CA PRO A 255 15.85 -12.69 -6.99
C PRO A 255 16.33 -12.71 -5.54
N ARG A 256 17.35 -13.52 -5.24
CA ARG A 256 18.00 -13.59 -3.93
C ARG A 256 19.37 -12.97 -4.02
N VAL A 257 19.61 -11.94 -3.24
CA VAL A 257 20.83 -11.14 -3.25
C VAL A 257 21.34 -10.97 -1.83
N PRO A 258 22.10 -11.95 -1.30
CA PRO A 258 22.60 -11.86 0.07
C PRO A 258 23.57 -10.69 0.21
N GLY A 259 23.37 -9.86 1.25
CA GLY A 259 24.21 -8.71 1.55
C GLY A 259 23.94 -7.47 0.70
N LEU A 260 22.83 -7.40 -0.02
CA LEU A 260 22.44 -6.22 -0.82
C LEU A 260 22.43 -4.93 0.02
N LEU A 261 21.98 -5.02 1.27
CA LEU A 261 21.90 -3.88 2.20
C LEU A 261 23.17 -3.67 3.03
N GLY A 262 24.17 -4.55 2.92
CA GLY A 262 25.35 -4.53 3.79
C GLY A 262 25.09 -4.97 5.23
N ILE A 263 23.94 -5.60 5.50
CA ILE A 263 23.49 -6.04 6.83
C ILE A 263 23.57 -7.57 6.89
N ALA A 264 24.17 -8.12 7.96
CA ALA A 264 24.34 -9.56 8.18
C ALA A 264 23.51 -10.08 9.38
N ASP A 265 22.34 -9.49 9.64
CA ASP A 265 21.43 -9.88 10.72
C ASP A 265 20.08 -10.32 10.17
N SER A 266 19.89 -11.63 10.00
CA SER A 266 18.60 -12.22 9.61
C SER A 266 17.73 -12.60 10.80
N SER A 267 18.02 -12.15 12.02
CA SER A 267 17.25 -12.52 13.22
C SER A 267 15.89 -11.82 13.31
N LYS A 268 15.73 -10.72 12.61
CA LYS A 268 14.49 -9.91 12.62
C LYS A 268 13.39 -10.53 11.77
N VAL A 269 12.14 -10.16 12.06
CA VAL A 269 11.01 -10.48 11.19
C VAL A 269 11.24 -9.87 9.82
N ARG A 270 10.89 -10.63 8.77
CA ARG A 270 10.98 -10.13 7.40
C ARG A 270 10.10 -8.91 7.21
N ARG A 271 10.68 -7.87 6.67
CA ARG A 271 10.01 -6.60 6.33
C ARG A 271 10.37 -6.16 4.92
N THR A 272 9.62 -5.21 4.41
CA THR A 272 9.89 -4.58 3.12
C THR A 272 10.59 -3.25 3.33
N LEU A 273 11.65 -2.99 2.56
CA LEU A 273 12.37 -1.73 2.53
C LEU A 273 12.34 -1.14 1.12
N SER A 274 11.93 0.10 1.01
CA SER A 274 12.08 0.93 -0.19
C SER A 274 12.88 2.20 0.16
N ALA A 275 13.32 2.95 -0.85
CA ALA A 275 13.95 4.25 -0.61
C ALA A 275 13.01 5.20 0.15
N ALA A 276 11.71 5.20 -0.19
CA ALA A 276 10.70 6.01 0.51
C ALA A 276 10.53 5.59 1.97
N THR A 277 10.51 4.28 2.27
CA THR A 277 10.49 3.75 3.65
C THR A 277 11.72 4.21 4.42
N ALA A 278 12.91 4.08 3.82
CA ALA A 278 14.17 4.48 4.43
C ALA A 278 14.23 5.99 4.72
N LYS A 279 13.77 6.83 3.79
CA LYS A 279 13.67 8.29 3.97
C LYS A 279 12.68 8.66 5.08
N ALA A 280 11.49 8.07 5.08
CA ALA A 280 10.48 8.32 6.12
C ALA A 280 11.03 7.94 7.51
N TYR A 281 11.72 6.80 7.62
CA TYR A 281 12.38 6.37 8.85
C TYR A 281 13.50 7.33 9.28
N ALA A 282 14.34 7.77 8.36
CA ALA A 282 15.42 8.73 8.65
C ALA A 282 14.86 10.06 9.19
N SER A 283 13.74 10.51 8.64
CA SER A 283 13.03 11.70 9.14
C SER A 283 12.41 11.45 10.52
N CYS A 284 11.65 10.38 10.68
CA CYS A 284 11.02 10.01 11.94
C CYS A 284 10.59 8.53 11.92
N PRO A 285 11.12 7.66 12.82
CA PRO A 285 10.72 6.25 12.89
C PRO A 285 9.22 6.04 13.10
N ALA A 286 8.57 6.87 13.94
CA ALA A 286 7.12 6.81 14.14
C ALA A 286 6.34 7.16 12.86
N GLN A 287 6.81 8.15 12.09
CA GLN A 287 6.19 8.49 10.80
C GLN A 287 6.24 7.30 9.85
N GLU A 288 7.39 6.64 9.73
CA GLU A 288 7.52 5.44 8.89
C GLU A 288 6.52 4.36 9.32
N HIS A 289 6.52 3.98 10.59
CA HIS A 289 5.66 2.92 11.11
C HIS A 289 4.17 3.24 10.92
N LEU A 290 3.74 4.45 11.26
CA LEU A 290 2.34 4.85 11.17
C LEU A 290 1.86 5.01 9.72
N SER A 291 2.71 5.57 8.83
CA SER A 291 2.31 5.83 7.44
C SER A 291 2.60 4.69 6.49
N ARG A 292 3.74 3.97 6.64
CA ARG A 292 4.19 2.96 5.68
C ARG A 292 3.90 1.52 6.11
N THR A 293 3.96 1.25 7.41
CA THR A 293 3.66 -0.08 7.94
C THR A 293 2.17 -0.23 8.27
N LEU A 294 1.58 0.76 8.94
CA LEU A 294 0.17 0.72 9.36
C LEU A 294 -0.79 1.38 8.35
N HIS A 295 -0.28 2.14 7.38
CA HIS A 295 -1.07 2.87 6.38
C HIS A 295 -2.17 3.75 7.00
N LEU A 296 -1.88 4.41 8.13
CA LEU A 296 -2.84 5.30 8.75
C LEU A 296 -3.13 6.51 7.84
N PRO A 297 -4.40 6.95 7.76
CA PRO A 297 -4.79 7.99 6.83
C PRO A 297 -4.22 9.36 7.22
N ARG A 298 -4.04 10.20 6.20
CA ARG A 298 -3.71 11.62 6.39
C ARG A 298 -4.89 12.37 6.99
N PRO A 299 -4.65 13.50 7.70
CA PRO A 299 -5.71 14.40 8.09
C PRO A 299 -6.55 14.85 6.88
N LEU A 300 -7.86 15.06 7.10
CA LEU A 300 -8.80 15.48 6.04
C LEU A 300 -8.44 16.82 5.39
N ASP A 301 -7.85 17.72 6.17
CA ASP A 301 -7.42 19.05 5.77
C ASP A 301 -6.00 19.09 5.20
N SER A 302 -5.34 17.94 5.11
CA SER A 302 -4.01 17.87 4.52
C SER A 302 -4.08 18.02 3.00
N GLU A 303 -3.60 19.14 2.50
CA GLU A 303 -3.45 19.35 1.07
C GLU A 303 -2.00 19.08 0.64
N TYR A 304 -1.86 18.54 -0.56
CA TYR A 304 -0.56 18.48 -1.21
C TYR A 304 -0.16 19.89 -1.64
N SER A 305 1.12 20.21 -1.52
CA SER A 305 1.59 21.50 -2.04
C SER A 305 1.33 21.60 -3.55
N PRO A 306 1.07 22.78 -4.10
CA PRO A 306 0.90 22.93 -5.56
C PRO A 306 2.11 22.44 -6.36
N LYS A 307 3.33 22.54 -5.79
CA LYS A 307 4.58 22.02 -6.38
C LYS A 307 4.56 20.49 -6.46
N ALA A 308 4.11 19.84 -5.38
CA ALA A 308 3.98 18.39 -5.32
C ALA A 308 2.90 17.85 -6.27
N ILE A 309 1.73 18.50 -6.33
CA ILE A 309 0.67 18.16 -7.31
C ILE A 309 1.22 18.27 -8.74
N ARG A 310 1.98 19.33 -9.04
CA ARG A 310 2.63 19.50 -10.34
C ARG A 310 3.55 18.33 -10.68
N GLY A 311 4.45 17.97 -9.77
CA GLY A 311 5.38 16.85 -9.97
C GLY A 311 4.65 15.56 -10.28
N GLN A 312 3.69 15.18 -9.43
CA GLN A 312 2.89 13.98 -9.62
C GLN A 312 2.09 14.00 -10.94
N ALA A 313 1.57 15.15 -11.34
CA ALA A 313 0.86 15.28 -12.60
C ALA A 313 1.80 15.11 -13.81
N VAL A 314 3.03 15.66 -13.76
CA VAL A 314 4.05 15.45 -14.80
C VAL A 314 4.38 13.96 -14.93
N HIS A 315 4.65 13.27 -13.82
CA HIS A 315 4.90 11.82 -13.81
C HIS A 315 3.72 11.05 -14.41
N ALA A 316 2.48 11.32 -13.98
CA ALA A 316 1.30 10.62 -14.50
C ALA A 316 1.07 10.82 -16.00
N VAL A 317 1.40 12.01 -16.55
CA VAL A 317 1.35 12.27 -18.00
C VAL A 317 2.42 11.47 -18.73
N LEU A 318 3.65 11.44 -18.23
CA LEU A 318 4.75 10.67 -18.84
C LEU A 318 4.47 9.17 -18.77
N GLU A 319 3.98 8.66 -17.65
CA GLU A 319 3.54 7.27 -17.48
C GLU A 319 2.53 6.88 -18.56
N ALA A 320 1.45 7.63 -18.70
CA ALA A 320 0.41 7.38 -19.69
C ALA A 320 0.96 7.39 -21.12
N ASN A 321 1.88 8.30 -21.44
CA ASN A 321 2.48 8.40 -22.77
C ASN A 321 3.47 7.26 -23.04
N HIS A 322 4.29 6.87 -22.08
CA HIS A 322 5.25 5.78 -22.22
C HIS A 322 4.59 4.39 -22.24
N ALA A 323 3.38 4.27 -21.69
CA ALA A 323 2.61 3.02 -21.70
C ALA A 323 1.91 2.74 -23.06
N ARG A 324 1.94 3.69 -24.02
CA ARG A 324 1.30 3.52 -25.33
C ARG A 324 1.90 2.36 -26.13
N MET A 325 1.04 1.65 -26.84
CA MET A 325 1.45 0.61 -27.79
C MET A 325 0.83 0.89 -29.16
N PRO A 326 1.58 0.91 -30.25
CA PRO A 326 3.04 0.72 -30.33
C PRO A 326 3.80 1.85 -29.63
N ARG A 327 5.05 1.58 -29.24
CA ARG A 327 5.93 2.57 -28.65
C ARG A 327 6.21 3.68 -29.64
N VAL A 328 5.91 4.91 -29.28
CA VAL A 328 6.14 6.10 -30.10
C VAL A 328 6.79 7.19 -29.25
N PRO A 329 7.66 8.02 -29.85
CA PRO A 329 8.24 9.16 -29.14
C PRO A 329 7.15 10.10 -28.63
N CYS A 330 7.36 10.69 -27.48
CA CYS A 330 6.52 11.79 -27.01
C CYS A 330 6.64 13.00 -27.94
N GLN A 331 5.52 13.65 -28.20
CA GLN A 331 5.44 14.86 -29.00
C GLN A 331 4.79 15.99 -28.21
N ILE A 332 5.06 17.24 -28.56
CA ILE A 332 4.48 18.41 -27.89
C ILE A 332 2.94 18.35 -27.86
N GLY A 333 2.32 17.85 -28.94
CA GLY A 333 0.87 17.70 -29.05
C GLY A 333 0.28 16.60 -28.15
N ASP A 334 1.09 15.77 -27.51
CA ASP A 334 0.65 14.76 -26.54
C ASP A 334 0.41 15.35 -25.14
N PHE A 335 0.84 16.60 -24.91
CA PHE A 335 0.90 17.23 -23.61
C PHE A 335 -0.08 18.41 -23.49
N PRO A 336 -0.55 18.73 -22.28
CA PRO A 336 -1.29 19.96 -22.04
C PRO A 336 -0.46 21.19 -22.42
N ASP A 337 -1.08 22.21 -22.98
CA ASP A 337 -0.39 23.47 -23.34
C ASP A 337 -0.19 24.43 -22.16
N GLY A 338 -0.87 24.15 -21.04
CA GLY A 338 -0.78 24.93 -19.80
C GLY A 338 -1.50 26.28 -19.83
N SER A 339 -2.22 26.60 -20.92
CA SER A 339 -3.00 27.85 -21.03
C SER A 339 -4.23 27.87 -20.11
N GLN A 340 -4.65 26.69 -19.65
CA GLN A 340 -5.75 26.47 -18.72
C GLN A 340 -5.35 25.45 -17.67
N ASP A 341 -6.14 25.36 -16.59
CA ASP A 341 -6.06 24.27 -15.62
C ASP A 341 -6.30 22.93 -16.32
N TRP A 342 -5.56 21.92 -15.96
CA TRP A 342 -5.71 20.59 -16.54
C TRP A 342 -5.60 19.50 -15.47
N SER A 343 -6.05 18.29 -15.82
CA SER A 343 -6.06 17.14 -14.90
C SER A 343 -5.55 15.88 -15.59
N VAL A 344 -4.90 15.03 -14.81
CA VAL A 344 -4.50 13.67 -15.19
C VAL A 344 -4.74 12.76 -14.02
N GLY A 345 -5.48 11.66 -14.22
CA GLY A 345 -5.90 10.79 -13.12
C GLY A 345 -6.63 11.61 -12.05
N ARG A 346 -6.10 11.59 -10.83
CA ARG A 346 -6.62 12.37 -9.70
C ARG A 346 -5.96 13.74 -9.52
N TRP A 347 -4.91 14.03 -10.26
CA TRP A 347 -4.11 15.23 -10.09
C TRP A 347 -4.71 16.38 -10.92
N GLN A 348 -5.01 17.49 -10.26
CA GLN A 348 -5.48 18.71 -10.91
C GLN A 348 -4.42 19.80 -10.73
N VAL A 349 -3.84 20.25 -11.82
CA VAL A 349 -2.82 21.31 -11.85
C VAL A 349 -3.48 22.62 -12.24
N ARG A 350 -3.24 23.67 -11.45
CA ARG A 350 -3.94 24.94 -11.59
C ARG A 350 -2.99 26.13 -11.72
N GLY A 351 -3.46 27.18 -12.36
CA GLY A 351 -2.80 28.48 -12.48
C GLY A 351 -1.37 28.38 -13.01
N ASP A 352 -0.44 29.09 -12.38
CA ASP A 352 0.97 29.10 -12.80
C ASP A 352 1.62 27.71 -12.81
N GLN A 353 1.19 26.82 -11.93
CA GLN A 353 1.72 25.45 -11.90
C GLN A 353 1.31 24.64 -13.14
N ALA A 354 0.17 24.93 -13.76
CA ALA A 354 -0.26 24.30 -15.02
C ALA A 354 0.68 24.68 -16.16
N LEU A 355 1.06 25.95 -16.26
CA LEU A 355 2.01 26.44 -17.27
C LEU A 355 3.42 25.89 -17.03
N VAL A 356 3.86 25.85 -15.77
CA VAL A 356 5.19 25.30 -15.39
C VAL A 356 5.26 23.82 -15.77
N ALA A 357 4.26 23.02 -15.43
CA ALA A 357 4.20 21.59 -15.76
C ALA A 357 4.21 21.35 -17.27
N ALA A 358 3.43 22.13 -18.03
CA ALA A 358 3.40 22.04 -19.50
C ALA A 358 4.77 22.32 -20.13
N ARG A 359 5.51 23.31 -19.63
CA ARG A 359 6.88 23.61 -20.09
C ARG A 359 7.83 22.46 -19.78
N MET A 360 7.78 21.90 -18.57
CA MET A 360 8.57 20.72 -18.20
C MET A 360 8.32 19.54 -19.14
N LEU A 361 7.04 19.24 -19.43
CA LEU A 361 6.65 18.19 -20.37
C LEU A 361 7.14 18.48 -21.80
N ALA A 362 7.08 19.73 -22.25
CA ALA A 362 7.58 20.12 -23.56
C ALA A 362 9.09 19.85 -23.69
N HIS A 363 9.86 20.10 -22.65
CA HIS A 363 11.31 19.83 -22.65
C HIS A 363 11.63 18.32 -22.63
N HIS A 364 10.77 17.48 -22.05
CA HIS A 364 10.90 16.02 -22.09
C HIS A 364 11.00 15.49 -23.55
N VAL A 365 10.30 16.11 -24.49
CA VAL A 365 10.31 15.67 -25.92
C VAL A 365 11.72 15.49 -26.46
N ALA A 366 12.63 16.39 -26.09
CA ALA A 366 14.02 16.34 -26.57
C ALA A 366 14.82 15.16 -26.04
N VAL A 367 14.45 14.63 -24.87
CA VAL A 367 15.16 13.56 -24.13
C VAL A 367 14.32 12.28 -23.95
N CYS A 368 13.16 12.21 -24.59
CA CYS A 368 12.28 11.04 -24.52
C CYS A 368 13.03 9.77 -24.96
N PRO A 369 13.03 8.69 -24.14
CA PRO A 369 13.77 7.46 -24.43
C PRO A 369 13.29 6.77 -25.72
N PHE A 370 12.05 7.03 -26.14
CA PHE A 370 11.47 6.44 -27.34
C PHE A 370 11.73 7.22 -28.63
N ARG A 371 12.56 8.26 -28.63
CA ARG A 371 12.98 8.94 -29.88
C ARG A 371 13.62 7.97 -30.87
N HIS A 372 14.25 6.92 -30.34
CA HIS A 372 14.81 5.82 -31.11
C HIS A 372 14.07 4.52 -30.78
N ALA A 373 12.73 4.54 -30.84
CA ALA A 373 11.87 3.43 -30.42
C ALA A 373 12.19 2.10 -31.11
N ASN A 374 12.75 2.13 -32.32
CA ASN A 374 13.24 0.94 -33.05
C ASN A 374 14.45 0.29 -32.38
N GLN A 375 15.14 0.95 -31.49
CA GLN A 375 16.26 0.41 -30.71
C GLN A 375 15.81 -0.17 -29.36
N VAL A 376 14.58 0.15 -28.91
CA VAL A 376 14.03 -0.35 -27.65
C VAL A 376 13.45 -1.73 -27.84
N ILE A 377 14.05 -2.75 -27.21
CA ILE A 377 13.68 -4.16 -27.31
C ILE A 377 12.51 -4.47 -26.37
N ASP A 378 12.55 -3.98 -25.11
CA ASP A 378 11.55 -4.17 -24.07
C ASP A 378 11.37 -2.86 -23.29
N SER A 379 10.17 -2.63 -22.73
CA SER A 379 9.95 -1.50 -21.82
C SER A 379 8.81 -1.80 -20.86
N ARG A 380 8.95 -1.32 -19.62
CA ARG A 380 7.96 -1.45 -18.54
C ARG A 380 7.88 -0.11 -17.82
N VAL A 381 6.69 0.43 -17.75
CA VAL A 381 6.40 1.68 -17.07
C VAL A 381 6.05 1.38 -15.62
N GLU A 382 6.66 2.07 -14.69
CA GLU A 382 6.47 1.92 -13.23
C GLU A 382 6.48 0.47 -12.71
N PRO A 383 7.41 -0.41 -13.20
CA PRO A 383 7.41 -1.79 -12.76
C PRO A 383 7.86 -1.90 -11.30
N VAL A 384 7.26 -2.81 -10.55
CA VAL A 384 7.74 -3.17 -9.22
C VAL A 384 8.94 -4.11 -9.34
N ILE A 385 10.10 -3.68 -8.89
CA ILE A 385 11.35 -4.47 -8.85
C ILE A 385 11.57 -4.91 -7.40
N VAL A 386 11.72 -6.21 -7.19
CA VAL A 386 11.90 -6.77 -5.84
C VAL A 386 13.11 -7.69 -5.80
N ALA A 387 13.90 -7.59 -4.75
CA ALA A 387 14.97 -8.52 -4.42
C ALA A 387 14.91 -8.92 -2.95
N HIS A 388 15.22 -10.17 -2.63
CA HIS A 388 15.33 -10.64 -1.26
C HIS A 388 16.79 -10.62 -0.80
N ASP A 389 17.14 -9.69 0.09
CA ASP A 389 18.40 -9.77 0.82
C ASP A 389 18.27 -10.86 1.89
N THR A 390 18.84 -12.03 1.58
CA THR A 390 18.76 -13.20 2.46
C THR A 390 19.67 -13.11 3.68
N ALA A 391 20.67 -12.23 3.68
CA ALA A 391 21.55 -12.00 4.83
C ALA A 391 20.84 -11.17 5.92
N ALA A 392 20.02 -10.21 5.51
CA ALA A 392 19.21 -9.40 6.42
C ALA A 392 17.78 -9.94 6.61
N ASP A 393 17.32 -10.86 5.76
CA ASP A 393 15.93 -11.29 5.61
C ASP A 393 14.99 -10.10 5.33
N VAL A 394 15.37 -9.24 4.38
CA VAL A 394 14.64 -8.03 3.98
C VAL A 394 14.28 -8.09 2.50
N LEU A 395 13.05 -7.70 2.17
CA LEU A 395 12.65 -7.48 0.78
C LEU A 395 12.94 -6.03 0.40
N VAL A 396 13.84 -5.85 -0.54
CA VAL A 396 14.13 -4.54 -1.13
C VAL A 396 13.19 -4.34 -2.32
N VAL A 397 12.41 -3.26 -2.26
CA VAL A 397 11.42 -2.92 -3.30
C VAL A 397 11.77 -1.56 -3.89
N ALA A 398 11.77 -1.50 -5.21
CA ALA A 398 11.96 -0.26 -5.95
C ALA A 398 10.92 -0.16 -7.07
N LYS A 399 10.52 1.06 -7.40
CA LYS A 399 9.56 1.35 -8.46
C LYS A 399 10.12 2.48 -9.32
N PRO A 400 10.93 2.15 -10.35
CA PRO A 400 11.41 3.16 -11.30
C PRO A 400 10.28 3.71 -12.16
N ASP A 401 10.42 4.94 -12.63
CA ASP A 401 9.45 5.55 -13.56
C ASP A 401 9.37 4.76 -14.88
N LEU A 402 10.53 4.28 -15.35
CA LEU A 402 10.61 3.47 -16.57
C LEU A 402 11.82 2.53 -16.51
N ILE A 403 11.61 1.28 -16.87
CA ILE A 403 12.68 0.35 -17.26
C ILE A 403 12.55 0.07 -18.75
N TYR A 404 13.65 0.15 -19.47
CA TYR A 404 13.67 -0.33 -20.84
C TYR A 404 15.00 -1.03 -21.16
N ARG A 405 15.01 -1.77 -22.25
CA ARG A 405 16.21 -2.45 -22.74
C ARG A 405 16.47 -2.07 -24.18
N ASP A 406 17.69 -1.72 -24.47
CA ASP A 406 18.20 -1.48 -25.81
C ASP A 406 19.33 -2.49 -26.17
N SER A 407 20.07 -2.19 -27.23
CA SER A 407 21.20 -3.06 -27.68
C SER A 407 22.38 -3.09 -26.70
N GLU A 408 22.53 -2.09 -25.85
CA GLU A 408 23.63 -1.99 -24.87
C GLU A 408 23.30 -2.71 -23.57
N GLY A 409 22.01 -2.68 -23.13
CA GLY A 409 21.60 -3.33 -21.90
C GLY A 409 20.30 -2.80 -21.32
N TRP A 410 20.09 -3.06 -20.05
CA TRP A 410 18.97 -2.52 -19.30
C TRP A 410 19.22 -1.06 -18.91
N VAL A 411 18.18 -0.25 -19.03
CA VAL A 411 18.19 1.15 -18.61
C VAL A 411 17.14 1.34 -17.51
N TRP A 412 17.61 1.81 -16.37
CA TRP A 412 16.76 2.29 -15.28
C TRP A 412 16.62 3.79 -15.42
N ARG A 413 15.41 4.28 -15.68
CA ARG A 413 15.17 5.70 -15.87
C ARG A 413 14.32 6.28 -14.76
N GLU A 414 14.80 7.41 -14.25
CA GLU A 414 14.12 8.24 -13.25
C GLU A 414 13.92 9.65 -13.81
N THR A 415 12.73 10.21 -13.60
CA THR A 415 12.40 11.58 -13.93
C THR A 415 12.26 12.37 -12.64
N LYS A 416 12.82 13.56 -12.59
CA LYS A 416 12.69 14.50 -11.48
C LYS A 416 12.21 15.84 -11.98
N THR A 417 11.38 16.53 -11.21
CA THR A 417 10.87 17.86 -11.56
C THR A 417 11.33 18.87 -10.51
N THR A 418 11.91 19.99 -10.94
CA THR A 418 12.37 21.05 -10.02
C THR A 418 12.30 22.42 -10.65
N GLN A 419 12.10 23.44 -9.81
CA GLN A 419 12.27 24.85 -10.16
C GLN A 419 13.53 25.45 -9.50
N TRP A 420 14.29 24.62 -8.77
CA TRP A 420 15.48 25.08 -8.07
C TRP A 420 16.70 25.09 -8.99
N TYR A 421 17.51 26.15 -8.89
CA TYR A 421 18.69 26.42 -9.72
C TYR A 421 19.97 26.66 -8.88
N GLY A 422 19.91 26.44 -7.58
CA GLY A 422 21.05 26.68 -6.71
C GLY A 422 22.19 25.65 -6.87
N PRO A 423 23.36 25.91 -6.29
CA PRO A 423 24.48 24.99 -6.36
C PRO A 423 24.14 23.67 -5.69
N LYS A 424 24.55 22.55 -6.31
CA LYS A 424 24.45 21.22 -5.71
C LYS A 424 25.61 21.05 -4.71
N THR A 425 25.26 20.76 -3.46
CA THR A 425 26.23 20.48 -2.39
C THR A 425 26.35 19.00 -2.11
N MET A 426 25.46 18.19 -2.63
CA MET A 426 25.38 16.74 -2.48
C MET A 426 25.62 16.05 -3.82
N THR A 427 26.04 14.81 -3.77
CA THR A 427 26.10 13.96 -4.96
C THR A 427 24.68 13.60 -5.42
N LEU A 428 24.55 13.12 -6.66
CA LEU A 428 23.25 12.70 -7.21
C LEU A 428 22.64 11.53 -6.38
N LEU A 429 23.48 10.63 -5.87
CA LEU A 429 23.03 9.50 -5.04
C LEU A 429 22.61 9.93 -3.64
N GLU A 430 23.24 10.95 -3.06
CA GLU A 430 22.86 11.52 -1.77
C GLU A 430 21.56 12.33 -1.86
N GLU A 431 21.39 13.09 -2.94
CA GLU A 431 20.17 13.85 -3.22
C GLU A 431 18.99 12.91 -3.48
N HIS A 432 19.25 11.81 -4.21
CA HIS A 432 18.24 10.85 -4.64
C HIS A 432 18.61 9.40 -4.22
N PRO A 433 18.43 9.01 -2.95
CA PRO A 433 18.81 7.69 -2.45
C PRO A 433 18.22 6.49 -3.22
N GLN A 434 17.05 6.65 -3.88
CA GLN A 434 16.49 5.61 -4.74
C GLN A 434 17.43 5.21 -5.87
N LEU A 435 18.28 6.12 -6.35
CA LEU A 435 19.30 5.79 -7.35
C LEU A 435 20.40 4.89 -6.76
N ALA A 436 20.73 5.07 -5.47
CA ALA A 436 21.66 4.16 -4.79
C ALA A 436 21.09 2.73 -4.70
N PHE A 437 19.79 2.59 -4.40
CA PHE A 437 19.13 1.28 -4.48
C PHE A 437 19.15 0.73 -5.91
N ALA A 438 18.88 1.56 -6.92
CA ALA A 438 18.93 1.16 -8.33
C ALA A 438 20.33 0.64 -8.73
N VAL A 439 21.42 1.33 -8.34
CA VAL A 439 22.80 0.89 -8.58
C VAL A 439 23.00 -0.52 -8.03
N LEU A 440 22.64 -0.78 -6.77
CA LEU A 440 22.84 -2.08 -6.14
C LEU A 440 21.99 -3.18 -6.79
N LEU A 441 20.73 -2.90 -7.12
CA LEU A 441 19.82 -3.84 -7.77
C LEU A 441 20.30 -4.21 -9.20
N LEU A 442 20.76 -3.23 -9.98
CA LEU A 442 21.31 -3.48 -11.32
C LEU A 442 22.61 -4.30 -11.25
N ARG A 443 23.52 -3.96 -10.34
CA ARG A 443 24.75 -4.75 -10.11
C ARG A 443 24.46 -6.19 -9.71
N ALA A 444 23.40 -6.40 -8.94
CA ALA A 444 22.96 -7.74 -8.55
C ALA A 444 22.27 -8.51 -9.68
N GLY A 445 22.07 -7.90 -10.85
CA GLY A 445 21.47 -8.54 -12.02
C GLY A 445 19.99 -8.88 -11.87
N VAL A 446 19.24 -8.14 -11.04
CA VAL A 446 17.83 -8.46 -10.74
C VAL A 446 16.91 -8.36 -11.95
N LEU A 447 17.29 -7.63 -12.99
CA LEU A 447 16.53 -7.53 -14.25
C LEU A 447 16.81 -8.71 -15.21
N GLY A 448 17.69 -9.63 -14.83
CA GLY A 448 18.03 -10.81 -15.64
C GLY A 448 19.04 -10.53 -16.75
N PRO A 449 19.03 -11.31 -17.83
CA PRO A 449 20.00 -11.18 -18.92
C PRO A 449 20.04 -9.78 -19.52
N GLY A 450 21.24 -9.24 -19.77
CA GLY A 450 21.46 -7.87 -20.24
C GLY A 450 21.83 -6.89 -19.13
N SER A 451 22.11 -7.37 -17.91
CA SER A 451 22.59 -6.51 -16.81
C SER A 451 24.03 -6.04 -17.01
N ALA A 452 24.83 -6.74 -17.80
CA ALA A 452 26.13 -6.23 -18.26
C ALA A 452 25.89 -5.08 -19.24
N GLY A 453 26.36 -3.87 -18.95
CA GLY A 453 26.06 -2.64 -19.71
C GLY A 453 24.77 -1.95 -19.27
N ALA A 454 24.19 -2.36 -18.14
CA ALA A 454 23.07 -1.61 -17.54
C ALA A 454 23.52 -0.21 -17.11
N ARG A 455 22.64 0.77 -17.25
CA ARG A 455 22.87 2.16 -16.83
C ARG A 455 21.65 2.75 -16.15
N ILE A 456 21.86 3.82 -15.42
CA ILE A 456 20.79 4.62 -14.82
C ILE A 456 20.75 5.98 -15.53
N GLU A 457 19.63 6.30 -16.10
CA GLU A 457 19.36 7.61 -16.69
C GLU A 457 18.48 8.42 -15.72
N VAL A 458 18.95 9.62 -15.41
CA VAL A 458 18.19 10.58 -14.59
C VAL A 458 17.87 11.78 -15.45
N GLU A 459 16.60 12.10 -15.56
CA GLU A 459 16.09 13.26 -16.27
C GLU A 459 15.57 14.27 -15.24
N VAL A 460 16.20 15.44 -15.17
CA VAL A 460 15.72 16.53 -14.33
C VAL A 460 15.00 17.56 -15.21
N LEU A 461 13.67 17.60 -15.10
CA LEU A 461 12.83 18.54 -15.84
C LEU A 461 12.69 19.85 -15.08
N ARG A 462 13.01 20.95 -15.79
CA ARG A 462 12.83 22.33 -15.34
C ARG A 462 11.92 23.09 -16.32
N PRO A 463 11.37 24.25 -15.90
CA PRO A 463 10.53 25.06 -16.80
C PRO A 463 11.25 25.59 -18.05
N ASP A 464 12.57 25.61 -18.03
CA ASP A 464 13.45 26.15 -19.10
C ASP A 464 14.34 25.09 -19.75
N GLY A 465 14.26 23.82 -19.34
CA GLY A 465 15.08 22.76 -19.92
C GLY A 465 14.90 21.38 -19.31
N ALA A 466 15.51 20.40 -19.97
CA ALA A 466 15.72 19.05 -19.44
C ALA A 466 17.23 18.82 -19.29
N ASP A 467 17.64 18.30 -18.13
CA ASP A 467 19.03 18.00 -17.80
C ASP A 467 19.19 16.48 -17.63
N PRO A 468 19.59 15.76 -18.69
CA PRO A 468 19.82 14.34 -18.60
C PRO A 468 21.20 14.04 -18.01
N SER A 469 21.29 13.08 -17.11
CA SER A 469 22.52 12.52 -16.58
C SER A 469 22.49 11.02 -16.61
N CYS A 470 23.67 10.39 -16.64
CA CYS A 470 23.81 8.94 -16.69
C CYS A 470 24.79 8.50 -15.60
N LEU A 471 24.41 7.41 -14.89
CA LEU A 471 25.28 6.73 -13.94
C LEU A 471 25.58 5.33 -14.45
N ASP A 472 26.84 4.93 -14.32
CA ASP A 472 27.27 3.57 -14.58
C ASP A 472 27.28 2.75 -13.26
N PRO A 473 26.34 1.80 -13.09
CA PRO A 473 26.36 0.93 -11.92
C PRO A 473 27.61 0.07 -11.80
N ALA A 474 28.34 -0.17 -12.90
CA ALA A 474 29.57 -0.97 -12.89
C ALA A 474 30.77 -0.18 -12.35
N ASP A 475 30.71 1.16 -12.35
CA ASP A 475 31.78 1.98 -11.80
C ASP A 475 31.99 1.70 -10.30
N PRO A 476 33.23 1.38 -9.87
CA PRO A 476 33.52 1.02 -8.49
C PRO A 476 33.25 2.15 -7.48
N GLU A 477 33.45 3.41 -7.85
CA GLU A 477 33.22 4.56 -6.96
C GLU A 477 31.74 4.78 -6.76
N THR A 478 30.97 4.79 -7.84
CA THR A 478 29.49 4.85 -7.81
C THR A 478 28.91 3.71 -6.97
N ALA A 479 29.42 2.50 -7.13
CA ALA A 479 28.98 1.34 -6.36
C ALA A 479 29.30 1.44 -4.87
N ALA A 480 30.50 1.91 -4.53
CA ALA A 480 30.92 2.08 -3.12
C ALA A 480 30.10 3.18 -2.43
N GLU A 481 29.82 4.28 -3.14
CA GLU A 481 28.96 5.35 -2.65
C GLU A 481 27.54 4.85 -2.43
N ALA A 482 26.95 4.15 -3.40
CA ALA A 482 25.61 3.58 -3.30
C ALA A 482 25.50 2.62 -2.09
N GLN A 483 26.50 1.74 -1.89
CA GLN A 483 26.51 0.83 -0.75
C GLN A 483 26.56 1.59 0.58
N ARG A 484 27.41 2.62 0.69
CA ARG A 484 27.51 3.45 1.89
C ARG A 484 26.14 4.11 2.22
N ILE A 485 25.48 4.69 1.22
CA ILE A 485 24.18 5.36 1.39
C ILE A 485 23.12 4.36 1.81
N VAL A 486 22.98 3.25 1.08
CA VAL A 486 21.94 2.25 1.34
C VAL A 486 22.13 1.61 2.72
N THR A 487 23.38 1.23 3.07
CA THR A 487 23.68 0.65 4.39
C THR A 487 23.38 1.65 5.51
N GLY A 488 23.81 2.91 5.35
CA GLY A 488 23.56 3.98 6.33
C GLY A 488 22.09 4.26 6.59
N LEU A 489 21.23 4.06 5.58
CA LEU A 489 19.77 4.21 5.71
C LEU A 489 19.10 2.93 6.26
N ALA A 490 19.54 1.77 5.82
CA ALA A 490 18.89 0.49 6.12
C ALA A 490 19.24 -0.04 7.52
N GLU A 491 20.48 0.11 7.98
CA GLU A 491 20.95 -0.46 9.25
C GLU A 491 20.18 0.09 10.47
N PRO A 492 20.01 1.41 10.65
CA PRO A 492 19.22 1.96 11.76
C PRO A 492 17.75 1.51 11.73
N TRP A 493 17.14 1.47 10.53
CA TRP A 493 15.77 0.99 10.35
C TRP A 493 15.66 -0.50 10.70
N HIS A 494 16.62 -1.32 10.26
CA HIS A 494 16.62 -2.75 10.53
C HIS A 494 16.77 -3.06 12.01
N ALA A 495 17.61 -2.32 12.73
CA ALA A 495 17.87 -2.50 14.15
C ALA A 495 16.71 -2.01 15.04
N ASP A 496 15.89 -1.08 14.57
CA ASP A 496 14.83 -0.48 15.41
C ASP A 496 13.66 -1.44 15.63
N MET A 497 13.23 -1.51 16.89
CA MET A 497 12.12 -2.35 17.36
C MET A 497 11.01 -1.54 18.03
N ARG A 498 11.09 -0.21 18.05
CA ARG A 498 10.18 0.65 18.83
C ARG A 498 9.53 1.78 18.05
N SER A 499 10.11 2.17 16.93
CA SER A 499 9.63 3.27 16.07
C SER A 499 9.33 4.55 16.86
N ILE A 500 10.27 4.98 17.72
CA ILE A 500 10.08 6.15 18.58
C ILE A 500 10.03 7.43 17.74
N ALA A 501 9.07 8.31 18.04
CA ALA A 501 8.95 9.60 17.38
C ALA A 501 10.20 10.48 17.57
N ARG A 502 10.53 11.25 16.53
CA ARG A 502 11.55 12.31 16.55
C ARG A 502 10.87 13.65 16.26
N PRO A 503 10.29 14.33 17.28
CA PRO A 503 9.64 15.62 17.07
C PRO A 503 10.62 16.67 16.55
N GLY A 504 10.19 17.48 15.58
CA GLY A 504 11.03 18.52 14.99
C GLY A 504 10.40 19.14 13.74
N GLU A 505 11.22 19.68 12.85
CA GLU A 505 10.76 20.33 11.61
C GLU A 505 9.96 19.39 10.70
N SER A 506 10.31 18.12 10.66
CA SER A 506 9.59 17.10 9.89
C SER A 506 8.12 16.94 10.31
N CYS A 507 7.74 17.41 11.52
CA CYS A 507 6.35 17.41 11.95
C CYS A 507 5.45 18.33 11.11
N ARG A 508 5.99 19.38 10.48
CA ARG A 508 5.21 20.33 9.65
C ARG A 508 4.49 19.67 8.49
N THR A 509 5.13 18.69 7.88
CA THR A 509 4.63 18.00 6.69
C THR A 509 4.30 16.53 6.97
N CYS A 510 4.26 16.15 8.25
CA CYS A 510 4.04 14.76 8.64
C CYS A 510 2.64 14.28 8.22
N PRO A 511 2.52 13.25 7.37
CA PRO A 511 1.24 12.76 6.89
C PRO A 511 0.38 12.11 7.97
N VAL A 512 0.97 11.77 9.11
CA VAL A 512 0.30 11.09 10.24
C VAL A 512 0.33 11.91 11.52
N SER A 513 0.50 13.23 11.42
CA SER A 513 0.56 14.17 12.56
C SER A 513 -0.64 14.04 13.49
N GLN A 514 -1.83 13.82 12.96
CA GLN A 514 -3.08 13.65 13.71
C GLN A 514 -3.04 12.45 14.68
N TRP A 515 -2.29 11.42 14.34
CA TRP A 515 -2.21 10.17 15.10
C TRP A 515 -1.03 10.13 16.05
N CYS A 516 -0.03 11.01 15.87
CA CYS A 516 1.18 11.00 16.66
C CYS A 516 0.98 11.74 18.00
N PRO A 517 1.09 11.07 19.16
CA PRO A 517 0.95 11.76 20.46
C PRO A 517 2.11 12.71 20.75
N ASP A 518 3.26 12.51 20.09
CA ASP A 518 4.45 13.35 20.24
C ASP A 518 4.53 14.47 19.19
N TYR A 519 3.43 14.72 18.45
CA TYR A 519 3.40 15.79 17.45
C TYR A 519 3.62 17.15 18.07
N VAL A 520 4.57 17.88 17.51
CA VAL A 520 4.86 19.29 17.90
C VAL A 520 4.41 20.18 16.75
N PRO A 521 3.39 21.04 16.96
CA PRO A 521 3.00 21.99 15.93
C PRO A 521 4.13 22.95 15.63
N PRO A 522 4.28 23.39 14.37
CA PRO A 522 5.31 24.35 13.99
C PRO A 522 5.13 25.64 14.80
N ARG A 523 6.25 26.20 15.28
CA ARG A 523 6.21 27.52 15.89
C ARG A 523 5.78 28.53 14.83
N THR A 524 4.70 29.23 15.06
CA THR A 524 4.26 30.36 14.25
C THR A 524 5.21 31.54 14.49
N ASN A 525 6.39 31.50 13.86
CA ASN A 525 7.18 32.72 13.74
C ASN A 525 6.62 33.50 12.55
N SER A 526 5.99 34.61 12.82
CA SER A 526 5.41 35.53 11.84
C SER A 526 6.44 36.25 10.94
N ASP A 527 7.73 35.92 10.98
CA ASP A 527 8.76 36.73 10.33
C ASP A 527 9.81 36.01 9.49
N HIS A 528 9.60 34.78 9.07
CA HIS A 528 10.47 34.20 8.03
C HIS A 528 9.66 33.31 7.10
N ILE A 529 9.29 33.87 5.95
CA ILE A 529 8.95 33.10 4.75
C ILE A 529 10.26 32.46 4.26
N PHE A 530 10.63 31.32 4.78
CA PHE A 530 11.58 30.45 4.11
C PHE A 530 10.80 29.59 3.12
N ASP A 531 11.02 29.85 1.84
CA ASP A 531 10.65 28.92 0.77
C ASP A 531 11.29 27.56 1.05
N ALA A 532 10.46 26.60 1.45
CA ALA A 532 10.87 25.20 1.59
C ALA A 532 10.97 24.59 0.17
N ASP A 533 11.98 25.03 -0.59
CA ASP A 533 12.25 24.51 -1.95
C ASP A 533 12.86 23.10 -1.96
N GLY A 534 12.94 22.43 -0.80
CA GLY A 534 13.58 21.13 -0.64
C GLY A 534 12.67 20.01 -0.15
N VAL A 535 11.35 20.11 -0.29
CA VAL A 535 10.48 18.95 0.00
C VAL A 535 10.51 18.02 -1.19
N ASP A 536 11.20 16.90 -1.05
CA ASP A 536 11.24 15.82 -2.04
C ASP A 536 9.82 15.39 -2.40
N GLU A 537 9.48 15.48 -3.66
CA GLU A 537 8.20 15.05 -4.26
C GLU A 537 7.90 13.56 -4.03
N GLU A 538 8.92 12.76 -3.70
CA GLU A 538 8.81 11.32 -3.45
C GLU A 538 8.22 10.90 -2.10
N LEU A 539 8.06 11.84 -1.16
CA LEU A 539 7.37 11.56 0.12
C LEU A 539 5.85 11.53 -0.02
N LEU A 540 5.34 11.80 -1.20
CA LEU A 540 3.92 11.70 -1.46
C LEU A 540 3.56 10.22 -1.54
N ASP A 541 2.73 9.78 -0.61
CA ASP A 541 2.21 8.43 -0.57
C ASP A 541 1.62 8.05 -1.93
N ASP A 542 2.04 6.92 -2.47
CA ASP A 542 1.30 6.25 -3.53
C ASP A 542 -0.05 5.82 -2.93
N PRO A 543 -1.17 6.47 -3.29
CA PRO A 543 -2.46 6.15 -2.72
C PRO A 543 -3.04 4.84 -3.22
N GLN A 544 -2.34 4.14 -4.12
CA GLN A 544 -2.69 2.78 -4.49
C GLN A 544 -2.43 1.79 -3.35
N ASN A 545 -1.63 2.18 -2.35
CA ASN A 545 -1.33 1.36 -1.18
C ASN A 545 -2.31 1.51 -0.01
N ASP A 546 -3.24 2.48 -0.04
CA ASP A 546 -4.25 2.65 1.01
C ASP A 546 -5.31 1.53 1.02
N ASP A 547 -5.35 0.66 0.00
CA ASP A 547 -6.31 -0.43 -0.15
C ASP A 547 -5.72 -1.82 0.12
N ALA A 548 -4.54 -1.93 0.71
CA ALA A 548 -3.90 -3.22 1.03
C ALA A 548 -4.56 -3.94 2.22
N TRP A 549 -5.90 -4.12 2.19
CA TRP A 549 -6.66 -4.95 3.16
C TRP A 549 -7.79 -5.73 2.52
#